data_8879c1a3b2ee7e11adbf34a764d156fb
#
_entry.id   8879c1a3b2ee7e11adbf34a764d156fb
#
_cell.length_a   1.000
_cell.length_b   1.000
_cell.length_c   1.000
_cell.angle_alpha   90.00
_cell.angle_beta   90.00
_cell.angle_gamma   90.00
#
_symmetry.space_group_name_H-M   'P 1'
#
loop_
_entity.id
_entity.type
_entity.pdbx_description
1 polymer ?
#
loop_
_entity_poly.entity_id
_entity_poly.type
_entity_poly.pdbx_seq_one_letter_code
_entity_poly.pdbx_strand_id
1 'polypeptide(L)'
;MATTTGSTSLPPITSLGSGSNLDLQGILDKLKENEEQQLKLIKNQQTRVASQISAYGILKSALTSLQTAAEKLANPATFGVTKATVTGDGFTATTGSAAIPADYTVSVKSLATADSLKSAALGDRTANNGTGGVIKVTLADNSSVEVTLGEDTSLNGITRAINNNTEVGLRASIVSDGNGNSTLMLTSKTTGTQGAIAKIEVAGNAALQGKLGYDAADPAASALTQINGGAKDAQVEINGVLVTSGSNTIDSAIDGVTLTLASVPDAAAAPARLKITADTTAISDAVKSFVSTYNTVRTQIAQLTAYDAGKEQSSVLTGDATVRTVQNALAGALRVLAPGGDLSTLQDLGISTSTTSKAVCSPQLSGVEGDSTDGTDPHRASTSAPAPMPSRSTEPCRMPCRQRPRRATPTSTTTVRLTMPAGTQP
;
A
#
# COMPACT_ATOMS: atom_id res chain seq x y z
N MET A 1 38.37 7.05 0.48
CA MET A 1 39.77 7.20 0.99
C MET A 1 39.82 8.49 1.78
N ALA A 2 39.86 8.36 3.09
CA ALA A 2 39.97 9.50 4.01
C ALA A 2 41.43 9.76 4.25
N THR A 3 41.96 10.88 3.75
CA THR A 3 43.30 11.37 4.06
C THR A 3 43.25 12.10 5.40
N THR A 4 43.69 11.45 6.44
CA THR A 4 44.02 12.06 7.71
C THR A 4 45.24 12.96 7.50
N THR A 5 45.02 14.26 7.39
CA THR A 5 46.10 15.26 7.54
C THR A 5 46.43 15.35 9.02
N GLY A 6 47.52 14.69 9.41
CA GLY A 6 48.09 14.86 10.72
C GLY A 6 48.58 16.32 10.90
N SER A 7 47.95 17.01 11.83
CA SER A 7 48.49 18.29 12.28
C SER A 7 49.78 18.04 13.07
N THR A 8 50.91 18.27 12.46
CA THR A 8 52.19 18.40 13.16
C THR A 8 52.11 19.64 14.01
N SER A 9 51.82 19.50 15.30
CA SER A 9 52.05 20.56 16.28
C SER A 9 53.55 20.73 16.44
N LEU A 10 54.06 21.85 15.92
CA LEU A 10 55.43 22.28 16.24
C LEU A 10 55.54 22.49 17.77
N PRO A 11 56.65 22.07 18.39
CA PRO A 11 56.84 22.25 19.82
C PRO A 11 56.79 23.76 20.18
N PRO A 12 56.22 24.11 21.33
CA PRO A 12 56.17 25.50 21.71
C PRO A 12 57.58 26.09 21.84
N ILE A 13 57.78 27.22 21.16
CA ILE A 13 59.05 27.98 21.27
C ILE A 13 59.04 28.65 22.65
N THR A 14 59.72 28.03 23.62
CA THR A 14 59.69 28.45 25.03
C THR A 14 60.70 29.56 25.38
N SER A 15 61.35 30.19 24.41
CA SER A 15 62.30 31.26 24.66
C SER A 15 62.30 32.34 23.54
N LEU A 16 61.16 32.93 23.24
CA LEU A 16 61.08 34.13 22.41
C LEU A 16 61.17 35.36 23.29
N GLY A 17 62.31 36.09 23.27
CA GLY A 17 62.41 37.40 23.87
C GLY A 17 63.31 37.57 25.11
N SER A 18 64.16 36.61 25.48
CA SER A 18 65.16 36.80 26.52
C SER A 18 66.26 37.77 26.07
N GLY A 19 66.02 39.09 26.22
CA GLY A 19 67.05 40.10 25.95
C GLY A 19 66.61 41.34 25.18
N SER A 20 65.43 41.38 24.62
CA SER A 20 64.82 42.61 24.07
C SER A 20 63.48 42.83 24.76
N ASN A 21 63.23 44.03 25.21
CA ASN A 21 61.96 44.47 25.86
C ASN A 21 60.75 44.40 24.86
N LEU A 22 60.78 43.51 23.85
CA LEU A 22 59.71 43.31 22.89
C LEU A 22 58.86 42.11 23.31
N ASP A 23 57.60 42.36 23.52
CA ASP A 23 56.59 41.29 23.74
C ASP A 23 56.29 40.56 22.44
N LEU A 24 57.25 39.68 22.01
CA LEU A 24 57.11 38.87 20.80
C LEU A 24 55.99 37.87 20.91
N GLN A 25 55.68 37.42 22.12
CA GLN A 25 54.58 36.49 22.35
C GLN A 25 53.21 37.18 22.10
N GLY A 26 53.02 38.38 22.62
CA GLY A 26 51.82 39.16 22.38
C GLY A 26 51.63 39.56 20.92
N ILE A 27 52.71 39.76 20.16
CA ILE A 27 52.63 39.99 18.72
C ILE A 27 52.24 38.71 17.96
N LEU A 28 52.79 37.57 18.33
CA LEU A 28 52.45 36.30 17.74
C LEU A 28 51.01 35.92 18.02
N ASP A 29 50.54 36.12 19.24
CA ASP A 29 49.14 35.85 19.64
C ASP A 29 48.14 36.74 18.87
N LYS A 30 48.47 38.01 18.68
CA LYS A 30 47.64 38.95 17.87
C LYS A 30 47.63 38.58 16.38
N LEU A 31 48.75 38.14 15.83
CA LEU A 31 48.82 37.64 14.46
C LEU A 31 47.98 36.38 14.29
N LYS A 32 48.08 35.44 15.22
CA LYS A 32 47.27 34.24 15.25
C LYS A 32 45.77 34.53 15.37
N GLU A 33 45.40 35.44 16.25
CA GLU A 33 44.03 35.91 16.42
C GLU A 33 43.48 36.51 15.11
N ASN A 34 44.27 37.28 14.40
CA ASN A 34 43.86 37.88 13.12
C ASN A 34 43.68 36.83 12.02
N GLU A 35 44.55 35.82 11.94
CA GLU A 35 44.39 34.69 11.03
C GLU A 35 43.15 33.85 11.40
N GLU A 36 42.92 33.59 12.69
CA GLU A 36 41.74 32.86 13.16
C GLU A 36 40.45 33.61 12.81
N GLN A 37 40.42 34.95 12.86
CA GLN A 37 39.26 35.75 12.44
C GLN A 37 38.98 35.60 10.95
N GLN A 38 39.98 35.56 10.07
CA GLN A 38 39.81 35.37 8.66
C GLN A 38 39.32 33.93 8.35
N LEU A 39 39.89 32.91 9.02
CA LEU A 39 39.42 31.53 8.94
C LEU A 39 37.98 31.38 9.41
N LYS A 40 37.59 32.10 10.45
CA LYS A 40 36.21 32.10 10.95
C LYS A 40 35.23 32.67 9.92
N LEU A 41 35.59 33.71 9.19
CA LEU A 41 34.77 34.26 8.10
C LEU A 41 34.56 33.24 6.99
N ILE A 42 35.63 32.54 6.55
CA ILE A 42 35.57 31.51 5.52
C ILE A 42 34.71 30.32 5.99
N LYS A 43 34.90 29.87 7.23
CA LYS A 43 34.08 28.78 7.82
C LYS A 43 32.60 29.19 7.91
N ASN A 44 32.30 30.41 8.28
CA ASN A 44 30.95 30.93 8.34
C ASN A 44 30.30 30.95 6.93
N GLN A 45 31.07 31.39 5.90
CA GLN A 45 30.58 31.33 4.51
C GLN A 45 30.34 29.87 4.05
N GLN A 46 31.26 28.96 4.34
CA GLN A 46 31.12 27.54 4.02
C GLN A 46 29.87 26.94 4.68
N THR A 47 29.66 27.23 5.97
CA THR A 47 28.47 26.77 6.71
C THR A 47 27.19 27.34 6.09
N ARG A 48 27.22 28.62 5.72
CA ARG A 48 26.05 29.25 5.06
C ARG A 48 25.72 28.61 3.73
N VAL A 49 26.73 28.38 2.88
CA VAL A 49 26.55 27.72 1.58
C VAL A 49 26.06 26.28 1.76
N ALA A 50 26.64 25.52 2.71
CA ALA A 50 26.18 24.17 3.03
C ALA A 50 24.70 24.16 3.49
N SER A 51 24.32 25.13 4.32
CA SER A 51 22.92 25.30 4.75
C SER A 51 21.99 25.66 3.59
N GLN A 52 22.44 26.49 2.64
CA GLN A 52 21.66 26.82 1.43
C GLN A 52 21.47 25.58 0.54
N ILE A 53 22.52 24.79 0.32
CA ILE A 53 22.42 23.53 -0.45
C ILE A 53 21.44 22.58 0.22
N SER A 54 21.51 22.43 1.54
CA SER A 54 20.56 21.60 2.29
C SER A 54 19.12 22.10 2.14
N ALA A 55 18.90 23.40 2.25
CA ALA A 55 17.59 24.02 2.09
C ALA A 55 17.00 23.81 0.67
N TYR A 56 17.82 23.93 -0.36
CA TYR A 56 17.41 23.58 -1.73
C TYR A 56 17.11 22.09 -1.89
N GLY A 57 17.85 21.21 -1.20
CA GLY A 57 17.59 19.78 -1.17
C GLY A 57 16.20 19.48 -0.60
N ILE A 58 15.85 20.11 0.51
CA ILE A 58 14.51 19.99 1.13
C ILE A 58 13.43 20.49 0.18
N LEU A 59 13.63 21.66 -0.44
CA LEU A 59 12.66 22.23 -1.39
C LEU A 59 12.49 21.33 -2.61
N LYS A 60 13.59 20.82 -3.17
CA LYS A 60 13.56 19.87 -4.30
C LYS A 60 12.77 18.61 -3.96
N SER A 61 13.01 18.01 -2.80
CA SER A 61 12.28 16.82 -2.36
C SER A 61 10.77 17.09 -2.25
N ALA A 62 10.39 18.22 -1.66
CA ALA A 62 9.00 18.60 -1.54
C ALA A 62 8.33 18.85 -2.89
N LEU A 63 9.02 19.49 -3.83
CA LEU A 63 8.52 19.70 -5.20
C LEU A 63 8.39 18.39 -5.95
N THR A 64 9.34 17.43 -5.79
CA THR A 64 9.22 16.09 -6.38
C THR A 64 8.00 15.35 -5.85
N SER A 65 7.72 15.45 -4.54
CA SER A 65 6.52 14.85 -3.94
C SER A 65 5.24 15.48 -4.51
N LEU A 66 5.22 16.81 -4.71
CA LEU A 66 4.10 17.51 -5.33
C LEU A 66 3.91 17.09 -6.79
N GLN A 67 5.01 16.96 -7.54
CA GLN A 67 4.98 16.47 -8.91
C GLN A 67 4.36 15.08 -9.00
N THR A 68 4.80 14.14 -8.15
CA THR A 68 4.23 12.78 -8.10
C THR A 68 2.73 12.80 -7.77
N ALA A 69 2.30 13.66 -6.84
CA ALA A 69 0.88 13.81 -6.52
C ALA A 69 0.07 14.41 -7.69
N ALA A 70 0.65 15.35 -8.43
CA ALA A 70 0.03 15.93 -9.63
C ALA A 70 -0.04 14.92 -10.79
N GLU A 71 1.00 14.13 -11.02
CA GLU A 71 1.04 13.06 -12.03
C GLU A 71 -0.03 12.00 -11.75
N LYS A 72 -0.26 11.67 -10.47
CA LYS A 72 -1.35 10.77 -10.08
C LYS A 72 -2.71 11.33 -10.44
N LEU A 73 -2.93 12.63 -10.29
CA LEU A 73 -4.17 13.31 -10.70
C LEU A 73 -4.28 13.48 -12.21
N ALA A 74 -3.16 13.60 -12.93
CA ALA A 74 -3.15 13.69 -14.39
C ALA A 74 -3.41 12.35 -15.09
N ASN A 75 -3.30 11.23 -14.37
CA ASN A 75 -3.50 9.90 -14.91
C ASN A 75 -5.00 9.57 -14.98
N PRO A 76 -5.59 9.38 -16.18
CA PRO A 76 -7.00 9.03 -16.33
C PRO A 76 -7.40 7.75 -15.59
N ALA A 77 -6.46 6.80 -15.42
CA ALA A 77 -6.70 5.57 -14.69
C ALA A 77 -7.06 5.81 -13.20
N THR A 78 -6.65 6.95 -12.64
CA THR A 78 -7.01 7.32 -11.27
C THR A 78 -8.52 7.61 -11.12
N PHE A 79 -9.15 8.08 -12.19
CA PHE A 79 -10.57 8.44 -12.20
C PHE A 79 -11.47 7.29 -12.65
N GLY A 80 -10.89 6.28 -13.32
CA GLY A 80 -11.58 5.06 -13.75
C GLY A 80 -11.59 3.94 -12.70
N VAL A 81 -11.13 4.21 -11.48
CA VAL A 81 -11.12 3.19 -10.43
C VAL A 81 -12.54 2.87 -9.99
N THR A 82 -12.86 1.58 -9.98
CA THR A 82 -14.13 1.05 -9.48
C THR A 82 -13.92 0.28 -8.18
N LYS A 83 -14.96 0.16 -7.40
CA LYS A 83 -14.98 -0.62 -6.16
C LYS A 83 -16.06 -1.67 -6.24
N ALA A 84 -15.70 -2.92 -5.91
CA ALA A 84 -16.65 -4.00 -5.71
C ALA A 84 -17.17 -3.99 -4.26
N THR A 85 -18.47 -4.12 -4.10
CA THR A 85 -19.12 -4.36 -2.80
C THR A 85 -19.93 -5.63 -2.93
N VAL A 86 -19.62 -6.63 -2.09
CA VAL A 86 -20.35 -7.90 -2.03
C VAL A 86 -21.29 -7.85 -0.82
N THR A 87 -22.56 -8.19 -1.04
CA THR A 87 -23.55 -8.37 0.02
C THR A 87 -24.03 -9.83 -0.03
N GLY A 88 -23.86 -10.55 1.06
CA GLY A 88 -24.05 -11.99 1.14
C GLY A 88 -22.72 -12.74 1.21
N ASP A 89 -22.79 -14.07 1.20
CA ASP A 89 -21.65 -14.95 1.45
C ASP A 89 -21.27 -15.76 0.20
N GLY A 90 -20.16 -16.47 0.29
CA GLY A 90 -19.72 -17.44 -0.71
C GLY A 90 -18.55 -16.97 -1.56
N PHE A 91 -18.35 -15.68 -1.74
CA PHE A 91 -17.24 -15.14 -2.54
C PHE A 91 -16.81 -13.74 -2.12
N THR A 92 -15.66 -13.33 -2.59
CA THR A 92 -15.18 -11.93 -2.58
C THR A 92 -14.92 -11.49 -4.00
N ALA A 93 -14.92 -10.17 -4.25
CA ALA A 93 -14.66 -9.62 -5.56
C ALA A 93 -13.67 -8.45 -5.48
N THR A 94 -12.82 -8.36 -6.49
CA THR A 94 -11.93 -7.21 -6.71
C THR A 94 -12.13 -6.68 -8.11
N THR A 95 -11.94 -5.37 -8.30
CA THR A 95 -12.08 -4.71 -9.59
C THR A 95 -10.72 -4.25 -10.11
N GLY A 96 -10.51 -4.40 -11.41
CA GLY A 96 -9.41 -3.82 -12.16
C GLY A 96 -9.86 -2.61 -12.98
N SER A 97 -8.95 -2.09 -13.81
CA SER A 97 -9.16 -0.88 -14.59
C SER A 97 -10.22 -0.99 -15.72
N ALA A 98 -10.57 -2.23 -16.11
CA ALA A 98 -11.58 -2.48 -17.14
C ALA A 98 -13.00 -2.64 -16.56
N ALA A 99 -13.16 -2.67 -15.23
CA ALA A 99 -14.45 -2.89 -14.61
C ALA A 99 -15.38 -1.68 -14.82
N ILE A 100 -16.63 -1.97 -15.21
CA ILE A 100 -17.67 -0.98 -15.45
C ILE A 100 -18.68 -1.04 -14.29
N PRO A 101 -19.19 0.10 -13.79
CA PRO A 101 -20.25 0.12 -12.78
C PRO A 101 -21.46 -0.70 -13.22
N ALA A 102 -21.86 -1.68 -12.39
CA ALA A 102 -22.98 -2.57 -12.66
C ALA A 102 -23.37 -3.33 -11.39
N ASP A 103 -24.57 -3.92 -11.41
CA ASP A 103 -25.08 -4.78 -10.35
C ASP A 103 -25.23 -6.22 -10.88
N TYR A 104 -24.70 -7.18 -10.14
CA TYR A 104 -24.78 -8.61 -10.47
C TYR A 104 -25.36 -9.40 -9.30
N THR A 105 -26.16 -10.40 -9.65
CA THR A 105 -26.61 -11.44 -8.72
C THR A 105 -25.71 -12.64 -8.91
N VAL A 106 -25.06 -13.11 -7.84
CA VAL A 106 -24.06 -14.20 -7.91
C VAL A 106 -24.45 -15.31 -6.95
N SER A 107 -24.49 -16.55 -7.45
CA SER A 107 -24.79 -17.75 -6.65
C SER A 107 -23.70 -18.78 -6.88
N VAL A 108 -22.94 -19.11 -5.84
CA VAL A 108 -21.92 -20.17 -5.90
C VAL A 108 -22.60 -21.53 -5.77
N LYS A 109 -22.47 -22.38 -6.77
CA LYS A 109 -23.08 -23.71 -6.81
C LYS A 109 -22.11 -24.80 -6.35
N SER A 110 -20.82 -24.69 -6.73
CA SER A 110 -19.76 -25.60 -6.33
C SER A 110 -18.43 -24.91 -6.34
N LEU A 111 -17.50 -25.39 -5.52
CA LEU A 111 -16.10 -24.95 -5.54
C LEU A 111 -15.26 -25.90 -6.40
N ALA A 112 -14.23 -25.37 -7.01
CA ALA A 112 -13.19 -26.18 -7.64
C ALA A 112 -12.40 -26.92 -6.55
N THR A 113 -12.22 -28.21 -6.74
CA THR A 113 -11.43 -29.08 -5.85
C THR A 113 -10.25 -29.67 -6.60
N ALA A 114 -9.14 -29.86 -5.91
CA ALA A 114 -7.98 -30.58 -6.43
C ALA A 114 -8.21 -32.09 -6.29
N ASP A 115 -7.68 -32.84 -7.25
CA ASP A 115 -7.65 -34.28 -7.14
C ASP A 115 -6.67 -34.74 -6.06
N SER A 116 -7.03 -35.79 -5.35
CA SER A 116 -6.22 -36.36 -4.29
C SER A 116 -6.32 -37.88 -4.31
N LEU A 117 -5.18 -38.53 -4.30
CA LEU A 117 -5.02 -39.98 -4.23
C LEU A 117 -4.32 -40.36 -2.94
N LYS A 118 -4.68 -41.51 -2.39
CA LYS A 118 -4.00 -42.15 -1.26
C LYS A 118 -3.52 -43.53 -1.59
N SER A 119 -2.37 -43.94 -1.08
CA SER A 119 -1.92 -45.29 -1.10
C SER A 119 -2.63 -46.14 -0.03
N ALA A 120 -2.54 -47.46 -0.14
CA ALA A 120 -2.75 -48.35 1.00
C ALA A 120 -1.74 -48.02 2.12
N ALA A 121 -1.93 -48.57 3.29
CA ALA A 121 -0.96 -48.50 4.39
C ALA A 121 0.32 -49.26 3.97
N LEU A 122 1.45 -48.56 3.89
CA LEU A 122 2.71 -49.06 3.35
C LEU A 122 3.77 -49.35 4.42
N GLY A 123 3.40 -49.33 5.72
CA GLY A 123 4.33 -49.60 6.82
C GLY A 123 5.34 -48.47 7.07
N ASP A 124 6.60 -48.83 7.36
CA ASP A 124 7.64 -47.88 7.69
C ASP A 124 7.98 -46.95 6.52
N ARG A 125 7.87 -45.67 6.79
CA ARG A 125 8.15 -44.60 5.83
C ARG A 125 9.61 -44.47 5.39
N THR A 126 10.52 -45.15 6.08
CA THR A 126 11.97 -45.15 5.80
C THR A 126 12.42 -46.41 5.04
N ALA A 127 11.55 -47.41 4.96
CA ALA A 127 11.86 -48.63 4.24
C ALA A 127 11.89 -48.43 2.71
N ASN A 128 12.94 -48.87 2.05
CA ASN A 128 13.06 -48.83 0.61
C ASN A 128 12.09 -49.81 -0.08
N ASN A 129 11.56 -49.39 -1.22
CA ASN A 129 10.59 -50.11 -2.04
C ASN A 129 11.20 -50.49 -3.40
N GLY A 130 12.23 -51.33 -3.37
CA GLY A 130 13.02 -51.65 -4.56
C GLY A 130 14.14 -50.62 -4.83
N THR A 131 14.68 -50.62 -6.03
CA THR A 131 15.81 -49.76 -6.40
C THR A 131 15.46 -48.87 -7.58
N GLY A 132 15.69 -47.56 -7.47
CA GLY A 132 15.49 -46.59 -8.53
C GLY A 132 14.07 -46.52 -9.06
N GLY A 133 13.96 -46.09 -10.29
CA GLY A 133 12.69 -45.99 -11.05
C GLY A 133 12.38 -44.59 -11.50
N VAL A 134 11.42 -44.46 -12.39
CA VAL A 134 10.89 -43.18 -12.90
C VAL A 134 9.40 -43.17 -12.68
N ILE A 135 8.90 -42.21 -11.94
CA ILE A 135 7.44 -41.98 -11.77
C ILE A 135 7.01 -41.01 -12.86
N LYS A 136 6.15 -41.52 -13.78
CA LYS A 136 5.50 -40.67 -14.76
C LYS A 136 4.10 -40.31 -14.28
N VAL A 137 3.83 -39.04 -14.18
CA VAL A 137 2.54 -38.48 -13.82
C VAL A 137 1.92 -37.86 -15.04
N THR A 138 0.70 -38.23 -15.36
CA THR A 138 -0.12 -37.69 -16.46
C THR A 138 -1.38 -37.07 -15.86
N LEU A 139 -1.68 -35.83 -16.18
CA LEU A 139 -2.90 -35.13 -15.76
C LEU A 139 -3.97 -35.23 -16.86
N ALA A 140 -5.21 -34.85 -16.54
CA ALA A 140 -6.33 -34.91 -17.46
C ALA A 140 -6.22 -33.96 -18.66
N ASP A 141 -5.41 -32.90 -18.54
CA ASP A 141 -5.05 -32.01 -19.65
C ASP A 141 -4.02 -32.63 -20.63
N ASN A 142 -3.64 -33.89 -20.42
CA ASN A 142 -2.61 -34.66 -21.12
C ASN A 142 -1.17 -34.17 -20.90
N SER A 143 -0.95 -33.24 -20.00
CA SER A 143 0.41 -32.90 -19.56
C SER A 143 1.02 -34.09 -18.81
N SER A 144 2.29 -34.39 -19.07
CA SER A 144 2.99 -35.45 -18.35
C SER A 144 4.38 -35.04 -17.95
N VAL A 145 4.77 -35.41 -16.73
CA VAL A 145 6.07 -35.10 -16.14
C VAL A 145 6.65 -36.36 -15.53
N GLU A 146 7.95 -36.55 -15.72
CA GLU A 146 8.70 -37.68 -15.18
C GLU A 146 9.54 -37.25 -13.98
N VAL A 147 9.47 -38.01 -12.91
CA VAL A 147 10.25 -37.84 -11.68
C VAL A 147 11.17 -39.05 -11.53
N THR A 148 12.46 -38.84 -11.73
CA THR A 148 13.45 -39.88 -11.53
C THR A 148 13.71 -40.05 -10.02
N LEU A 149 13.60 -41.31 -9.56
CA LEU A 149 13.94 -41.70 -8.20
C LEU A 149 15.41 -42.06 -8.10
N GLY A 150 16.06 -41.59 -7.04
CA GLY A 150 17.42 -41.99 -6.69
C GLY A 150 17.44 -43.35 -5.97
N GLU A 151 18.49 -43.59 -5.21
CA GLU A 151 18.65 -44.81 -4.42
C GLU A 151 17.66 -44.90 -3.26
N ASP A 152 17.17 -43.79 -2.74
CA ASP A 152 16.16 -43.70 -1.69
C ASP A 152 14.75 -43.82 -2.28
N THR A 153 14.23 -45.04 -2.34
CA THR A 153 12.88 -45.37 -2.79
C THR A 153 11.89 -45.50 -1.61
N SER A 154 12.27 -45.07 -0.44
CA SER A 154 11.35 -44.99 0.71
C SER A 154 10.26 -43.93 0.48
N LEU A 155 9.18 -43.98 1.27
CA LEU A 155 8.12 -42.96 1.17
C LEU A 155 8.69 -41.54 1.38
N ASN A 156 9.69 -41.40 2.24
CA ASN A 156 10.40 -40.11 2.44
C ASN A 156 11.16 -39.68 1.20
N GLY A 157 11.87 -40.61 0.51
CA GLY A 157 12.58 -40.39 -0.73
C GLY A 157 11.65 -39.99 -1.86
N ILE A 158 10.56 -40.74 -2.06
CA ILE A 158 9.54 -40.49 -3.08
C ILE A 158 8.91 -39.10 -2.86
N THR A 159 8.48 -38.81 -1.61
CA THR A 159 7.87 -37.51 -1.26
C THR A 159 8.83 -36.35 -1.57
N ARG A 160 10.13 -36.51 -1.24
CA ARG A 160 11.17 -35.55 -1.54
C ARG A 160 11.39 -35.35 -3.04
N ALA A 161 11.45 -36.46 -3.80
CA ALA A 161 11.65 -36.43 -5.23
C ALA A 161 10.49 -35.70 -5.95
N ILE A 162 9.25 -36.01 -5.59
CA ILE A 162 8.05 -35.37 -6.15
C ILE A 162 8.01 -33.86 -5.75
N ASN A 163 8.21 -33.52 -4.49
CA ASN A 163 8.08 -32.13 -4.02
C ASN A 163 9.22 -31.21 -4.49
N ASN A 164 10.41 -31.75 -4.75
CA ASN A 164 11.55 -31.02 -5.29
C ASN A 164 11.42 -30.77 -6.80
N ASN A 165 10.61 -31.52 -7.51
CA ASN A 165 10.32 -31.27 -8.91
C ASN A 165 9.23 -30.22 -9.05
N THR A 166 9.61 -29.02 -9.53
CA THR A 166 8.70 -27.87 -9.68
C THR A 166 7.70 -28.07 -10.82
N GLU A 167 8.03 -28.90 -11.81
CA GLU A 167 7.22 -29.12 -13.01
C GLU A 167 6.14 -30.19 -12.78
N VAL A 168 6.36 -31.11 -11.83
CA VAL A 168 5.32 -32.08 -11.49
C VAL A 168 4.11 -31.37 -10.89
N GLY A 169 2.96 -31.54 -11.52
CA GLY A 169 1.69 -30.92 -11.09
C GLY A 169 1.13 -31.47 -9.77
N LEU A 170 1.91 -32.21 -8.98
CA LEU A 170 1.51 -32.84 -7.73
C LEU A 170 2.28 -32.37 -6.53
N ARG A 171 1.67 -32.53 -5.36
CA ARG A 171 2.32 -32.50 -4.04
C ARG A 171 2.18 -33.86 -3.39
N ALA A 172 3.25 -34.34 -2.79
CA ALA A 172 3.25 -35.57 -2.01
C ALA A 172 3.34 -35.24 -0.51
N SER A 173 2.59 -35.97 0.29
CA SER A 173 2.65 -35.92 1.76
C SER A 173 2.50 -37.31 2.35
N ILE A 174 2.99 -37.51 3.56
CA ILE A 174 2.87 -38.80 4.26
C ILE A 174 2.03 -38.55 5.51
N VAL A 175 1.03 -39.40 5.68
CA VAL A 175 0.19 -39.45 6.89
C VAL A 175 0.47 -40.76 7.60
N SER A 176 0.88 -40.69 8.88
CA SER A 176 1.12 -41.86 9.73
C SER A 176 -0.04 -42.06 10.68
N ASP A 177 -0.46 -43.31 10.87
CA ASP A 177 -1.60 -43.70 11.72
C ASP A 177 -1.24 -43.81 13.23
N GLY A 178 0.05 -43.58 13.57
CA GLY A 178 0.55 -43.74 14.93
C GLY A 178 0.85 -45.18 15.34
N ASN A 179 0.48 -46.19 14.54
CA ASN A 179 0.68 -47.62 14.77
C ASN A 179 1.78 -48.24 13.89
N GLY A 180 2.64 -47.39 13.34
CA GLY A 180 3.75 -47.81 12.48
C GLY A 180 3.42 -47.89 10.97
N ASN A 181 2.19 -47.59 10.58
CA ASN A 181 1.81 -47.56 9.16
C ASN A 181 1.83 -46.10 8.64
N SER A 182 2.28 -45.96 7.42
CA SER A 182 2.32 -44.67 6.71
C SER A 182 1.59 -44.78 5.38
N THR A 183 0.81 -43.76 5.06
CA THR A 183 0.04 -43.66 3.81
C THR A 183 0.61 -42.46 3.03
N LEU A 184 0.97 -42.69 1.77
CA LEU A 184 1.36 -41.60 0.86
C LEU A 184 0.10 -40.98 0.28
N MET A 185 0.03 -39.65 0.36
CA MET A 185 -1.01 -38.85 -0.26
C MET A 185 -0.40 -38.03 -1.41
N LEU A 186 -1.02 -38.06 -2.54
CA LEU A 186 -0.68 -37.27 -3.72
C LEU A 186 -1.85 -36.36 -4.04
N THR A 187 -1.57 -35.04 -4.08
CA THR A 187 -2.61 -34.04 -4.36
C THR A 187 -2.18 -33.18 -5.54
N SER A 188 -3.08 -32.97 -6.49
CA SER A 188 -2.83 -32.03 -7.59
C SER A 188 -2.57 -30.59 -7.05
N LYS A 189 -1.64 -29.89 -7.67
CA LYS A 189 -1.39 -28.48 -7.38
C LYS A 189 -2.47 -27.56 -7.96
N THR A 190 -3.18 -28.02 -8.98
CA THR A 190 -4.26 -27.30 -9.65
C THR A 190 -5.61 -27.92 -9.28
N THR A 191 -6.60 -27.05 -9.11
CA THR A 191 -8.00 -27.46 -8.95
C THR A 191 -8.65 -27.66 -10.30
N GLY A 192 -9.85 -28.24 -10.30
CA GLY A 192 -10.65 -28.43 -11.50
C GLY A 192 -10.34 -29.72 -12.25
N THR A 193 -11.25 -30.07 -13.12
CA THR A 193 -11.24 -31.37 -13.85
C THR A 193 -10.00 -31.52 -14.73
N GLN A 194 -9.45 -30.45 -15.26
CA GLN A 194 -8.21 -30.47 -16.06
C GLN A 194 -6.97 -30.82 -15.22
N GLY A 195 -7.00 -30.48 -13.93
CA GLY A 195 -5.95 -30.82 -12.97
C GLY A 195 -6.10 -32.21 -12.36
N ALA A 196 -7.08 -33.00 -12.76
CA ALA A 196 -7.25 -34.37 -12.29
C ALA A 196 -6.05 -35.27 -12.65
N ILE A 197 -5.73 -36.22 -11.79
CA ILE A 197 -4.65 -37.17 -12.04
C ILE A 197 -5.22 -38.27 -12.94
N ALA A 198 -4.79 -38.26 -14.18
CA ALA A 198 -5.27 -39.29 -15.13
C ALA A 198 -4.51 -40.59 -14.97
N LYS A 199 -3.17 -40.53 -14.79
CA LYS A 199 -2.35 -41.73 -14.67
C LYS A 199 -1.09 -41.50 -13.87
N ILE A 200 -0.68 -42.51 -13.09
CA ILE A 200 0.62 -42.63 -12.47
C ILE A 200 1.22 -43.98 -12.81
N GLU A 201 2.36 -43.95 -13.48
CA GLU A 201 3.13 -45.15 -13.90
C GLU A 201 4.51 -45.10 -13.29
N VAL A 202 5.01 -46.24 -12.82
CA VAL A 202 6.39 -46.33 -12.30
C VAL A 202 7.17 -47.31 -13.19
N ALA A 203 8.05 -46.76 -14.01
CA ALA A 203 8.95 -47.55 -14.85
C ALA A 203 10.22 -47.95 -14.10
N GLY A 204 10.78 -49.10 -14.36
CA GLY A 204 12.03 -49.58 -13.78
C GLY A 204 11.96 -50.06 -12.33
N ASN A 205 10.74 -50.05 -11.70
CA ASN A 205 10.56 -50.52 -10.31
C ASN A 205 9.14 -51.14 -10.17
N ALA A 206 9.04 -52.44 -10.38
CA ALA A 206 7.76 -53.15 -10.29
C ALA A 206 7.14 -53.17 -8.89
N ALA A 207 7.99 -53.12 -7.83
CA ALA A 207 7.50 -53.09 -6.46
C ALA A 207 6.78 -51.76 -6.14
N LEU A 208 7.31 -50.64 -6.66
CA LEU A 208 6.67 -49.34 -6.55
C LEU A 208 5.45 -49.20 -7.48
N GLN A 209 5.50 -49.77 -8.71
CA GLN A 209 4.32 -49.79 -9.60
C GLN A 209 3.13 -50.45 -8.91
N GLY A 210 3.35 -51.56 -8.22
CA GLY A 210 2.28 -52.27 -7.46
C GLY A 210 1.77 -51.48 -6.22
N LYS A 211 2.43 -50.40 -5.80
CA LYS A 211 2.04 -49.58 -4.66
C LYS A 211 1.54 -48.19 -5.03
N LEU A 212 1.98 -47.65 -6.17
CA LEU A 212 1.71 -46.28 -6.61
C LEU A 212 1.05 -46.17 -7.96
N GLY A 213 0.91 -47.29 -8.71
CA GLY A 213 0.24 -47.28 -10.01
C GLY A 213 -1.21 -46.83 -9.89
N TYR A 214 -1.60 -45.89 -10.75
CA TYR A 214 -2.97 -45.37 -10.83
C TYR A 214 -3.37 -45.16 -12.28
N ASP A 215 -4.59 -45.54 -12.60
CA ASP A 215 -5.23 -45.25 -13.88
C ASP A 215 -6.69 -44.84 -13.62
N ALA A 216 -7.02 -43.60 -13.97
CA ALA A 216 -8.37 -43.06 -13.79
C ALA A 216 -9.41 -43.81 -14.67
N ALA A 217 -8.99 -44.47 -15.77
CA ALA A 217 -9.84 -45.28 -16.60
C ALA A 217 -10.16 -46.65 -15.97
N ASP A 218 -9.28 -47.17 -15.10
CA ASP A 218 -9.48 -48.40 -14.33
C ASP A 218 -9.11 -48.26 -12.87
N PRO A 219 -9.91 -47.54 -12.09
CA PRO A 219 -9.65 -47.31 -10.67
C PRO A 219 -9.64 -48.61 -9.83
N ALA A 220 -10.33 -49.64 -10.28
CA ALA A 220 -10.42 -50.92 -9.56
C ALA A 220 -9.11 -51.72 -9.61
N ALA A 221 -8.34 -51.59 -10.70
CA ALA A 221 -7.02 -52.20 -10.85
C ALA A 221 -5.87 -51.31 -10.32
N SER A 222 -6.18 -50.10 -9.85
CA SER A 222 -5.20 -49.13 -9.37
C SER A 222 -4.77 -49.42 -7.93
N ALA A 223 -3.47 -49.17 -7.64
CA ALA A 223 -2.93 -49.30 -6.28
C ALA A 223 -3.26 -48.08 -5.40
N LEU A 224 -3.43 -46.90 -6.01
CA LEU A 224 -3.91 -45.70 -5.34
C LEU A 224 -5.42 -45.60 -5.42
N THR A 225 -6.00 -45.00 -4.38
CA THR A 225 -7.44 -44.76 -4.28
C THR A 225 -7.71 -43.25 -4.27
N GLN A 226 -8.66 -42.83 -5.11
CA GLN A 226 -9.12 -41.46 -5.11
C GLN A 226 -9.90 -41.12 -3.83
N ILE A 227 -9.68 -39.93 -3.28
CA ILE A 227 -10.36 -39.44 -2.08
C ILE A 227 -11.10 -38.14 -2.40
N ASN A 228 -12.07 -37.79 -1.52
CA ASN A 228 -12.85 -36.55 -1.61
C ASN A 228 -13.65 -36.35 -2.89
N GLY A 229 -13.90 -37.47 -3.65
CA GLY A 229 -14.71 -37.45 -4.87
C GLY A 229 -14.00 -36.79 -6.07
N GLY A 230 -12.66 -36.70 -6.01
CA GLY A 230 -11.82 -36.25 -7.10
C GLY A 230 -11.84 -34.76 -7.39
N ALA A 231 -11.23 -34.40 -8.51
CA ALA A 231 -11.23 -33.02 -9.01
C ALA A 231 -12.62 -32.63 -9.52
N LYS A 232 -13.02 -31.39 -9.19
CA LYS A 232 -14.26 -30.77 -9.68
C LYS A 232 -14.01 -29.35 -10.08
N ASP A 233 -14.77 -28.88 -11.07
CA ASP A 233 -14.77 -27.46 -11.43
C ASP A 233 -15.69 -26.67 -10.51
N ALA A 234 -15.33 -25.42 -10.30
CA ALA A 234 -16.22 -24.44 -9.69
C ALA A 234 -17.36 -24.13 -10.65
N GLN A 235 -18.54 -23.94 -10.09
CA GLN A 235 -19.70 -23.46 -10.81
C GLN A 235 -20.29 -22.27 -10.08
N VAL A 236 -20.45 -21.17 -10.79
CA VAL A 236 -21.07 -19.94 -10.30
C VAL A 236 -22.11 -19.47 -11.30
N GLU A 237 -23.27 -19.09 -10.82
CA GLU A 237 -24.35 -18.52 -11.64
C GLU A 237 -24.34 -17.00 -11.46
N ILE A 238 -24.16 -16.26 -12.55
CA ILE A 238 -24.10 -14.80 -12.58
C ILE A 238 -25.25 -14.29 -13.43
N ASN A 239 -26.21 -13.58 -12.81
CA ASN A 239 -27.41 -13.11 -13.48
C ASN A 239 -28.15 -14.22 -14.28
N GLY A 240 -28.17 -15.45 -13.76
CA GLY A 240 -28.78 -16.59 -14.43
C GLY A 240 -27.89 -17.31 -15.46
N VAL A 241 -26.68 -16.82 -15.70
CA VAL A 241 -25.70 -17.47 -16.58
C VAL A 241 -24.78 -18.37 -15.76
N LEU A 242 -24.71 -19.65 -16.08
CA LEU A 242 -23.80 -20.59 -15.42
C LEU A 242 -22.40 -20.45 -16.00
N VAL A 243 -21.45 -20.14 -15.15
CA VAL A 243 -20.02 -20.08 -15.45
C VAL A 243 -19.33 -21.26 -14.77
N THR A 244 -18.51 -22.00 -15.52
CA THR A 244 -17.70 -23.09 -15.00
C THR A 244 -16.22 -22.71 -15.09
N SER A 245 -15.46 -22.96 -14.02
CA SER A 245 -14.03 -22.65 -13.96
C SER A 245 -13.27 -23.77 -13.24
N GLY A 246 -12.09 -24.10 -13.74
CA GLY A 246 -11.17 -25.03 -13.06
C GLY A 246 -10.55 -24.43 -11.79
N SER A 247 -10.76 -23.15 -11.51
CA SER A 247 -10.20 -22.42 -10.36
C SER A 247 -11.30 -21.77 -9.54
N ASN A 248 -11.05 -21.61 -8.23
CA ASN A 248 -11.89 -20.80 -7.36
C ASN A 248 -11.64 -19.29 -7.52
N THR A 249 -10.64 -18.89 -8.30
CA THR A 249 -10.41 -17.51 -8.71
C THR A 249 -10.80 -17.38 -10.18
N ILE A 250 -11.82 -16.58 -10.45
CA ILE A 250 -12.43 -16.41 -11.79
C ILE A 250 -12.26 -14.96 -12.20
N ASP A 251 -11.48 -14.72 -13.23
CA ASP A 251 -11.14 -13.38 -13.76
C ASP A 251 -11.70 -13.12 -15.16
N SER A 252 -12.32 -14.11 -15.75
CA SER A 252 -12.81 -14.11 -17.14
C SER A 252 -14.34 -14.05 -17.24
N ALA A 253 -15.08 -14.11 -16.13
CA ALA A 253 -16.54 -14.15 -16.14
C ALA A 253 -17.18 -12.76 -16.29
N ILE A 254 -16.53 -11.73 -15.76
CA ILE A 254 -16.96 -10.33 -15.85
C ILE A 254 -15.72 -9.51 -16.17
N ASP A 255 -15.79 -8.69 -17.22
CA ASP A 255 -14.65 -7.87 -17.65
C ASP A 255 -14.13 -6.97 -16.51
N GLY A 256 -12.86 -7.12 -16.23
CA GLY A 256 -12.18 -6.34 -15.19
C GLY A 256 -12.56 -6.69 -13.75
N VAL A 257 -13.24 -7.81 -13.51
CA VAL A 257 -13.61 -8.26 -12.16
C VAL A 257 -13.04 -9.64 -11.89
N THR A 258 -12.35 -9.79 -10.78
CA THR A 258 -11.89 -11.09 -10.29
C THR A 258 -12.78 -11.52 -9.13
N LEU A 259 -13.45 -12.64 -9.29
CA LEU A 259 -14.23 -13.31 -8.25
C LEU A 259 -13.35 -14.35 -7.55
N THR A 260 -13.32 -14.36 -6.23
CA THR A 260 -12.65 -15.40 -5.43
C THR A 260 -13.72 -16.14 -4.61
N LEU A 261 -14.00 -17.37 -4.99
CA LEU A 261 -14.97 -18.23 -4.33
C LEU A 261 -14.38 -18.78 -3.03
N ALA A 262 -15.13 -18.68 -1.94
CA ALA A 262 -14.69 -19.10 -0.61
C ALA A 262 -15.50 -20.28 -0.04
N SER A 263 -16.82 -20.29 -0.28
CA SER A 263 -17.72 -21.33 0.21
C SER A 263 -18.95 -21.45 -0.69
N VAL A 264 -19.66 -22.57 -0.56
CA VAL A 264 -20.99 -22.75 -1.16
C VAL A 264 -22.01 -22.39 -0.08
N PRO A 265 -22.80 -21.32 -0.25
CA PRO A 265 -23.86 -20.98 0.67
C PRO A 265 -24.94 -22.07 0.72
N ASP A 266 -25.73 -22.07 1.80
CA ASP A 266 -26.87 -22.99 1.91
C ASP A 266 -27.82 -22.83 0.72
N ALA A 267 -28.41 -23.93 0.27
CA ALA A 267 -29.30 -23.94 -0.90
C ALA A 267 -30.55 -23.02 -0.71
N ALA A 268 -30.92 -22.71 0.52
CA ALA A 268 -32.03 -21.80 0.86
C ALA A 268 -31.56 -20.34 1.01
N ALA A 269 -30.26 -20.06 0.95
CA ALA A 269 -29.75 -18.70 1.05
C ALA A 269 -30.08 -17.90 -0.21
N ALA A 270 -30.42 -16.62 -0.01
CA ALA A 270 -30.62 -15.73 -1.14
C ALA A 270 -29.31 -15.55 -1.90
N PRO A 271 -29.35 -15.43 -3.24
CA PRO A 271 -28.16 -15.13 -4.03
C PRO A 271 -27.46 -13.87 -3.53
N ALA A 272 -26.14 -13.92 -3.47
CA ALA A 272 -25.36 -12.74 -3.07
C ALA A 272 -25.40 -11.68 -4.18
N ARG A 273 -25.20 -10.43 -3.79
CA ARG A 273 -25.16 -9.31 -4.74
C ARG A 273 -23.75 -8.75 -4.82
N LEU A 274 -23.27 -8.57 -6.03
CA LEU A 274 -22.06 -7.86 -6.34
C LEU A 274 -22.43 -6.51 -6.96
N LYS A 275 -22.10 -5.43 -6.27
CA LYS A 275 -22.29 -4.06 -6.77
C LYS A 275 -20.94 -3.44 -7.11
N ILE A 276 -20.78 -3.00 -8.34
CA ILE A 276 -19.60 -2.30 -8.81
C ILE A 276 -19.98 -0.83 -8.95
N THR A 277 -19.25 0.05 -8.27
CA THR A 277 -19.44 1.49 -8.31
C THR A 277 -18.14 2.21 -8.58
N ALA A 278 -18.19 3.45 -9.08
CA ALA A 278 -17.02 4.29 -9.15
C ALA A 278 -16.44 4.51 -7.74
N ASP A 279 -15.11 4.38 -7.59
CA ASP A 279 -14.45 4.61 -6.31
C ASP A 279 -14.16 6.11 -6.11
N THR A 280 -15.17 6.80 -5.61
CA THR A 280 -15.03 8.22 -5.25
C THR A 280 -14.06 8.45 -4.10
N THR A 281 -13.79 7.43 -3.28
CA THR A 281 -12.84 7.51 -2.17
C THR A 281 -11.42 7.64 -2.68
N ALA A 282 -11.03 6.80 -3.65
CA ALA A 282 -9.69 6.86 -4.27
C ALA A 282 -9.45 8.23 -4.94
N ILE A 283 -10.46 8.76 -5.61
CA ILE A 283 -10.41 10.10 -6.23
C ILE A 283 -10.25 11.18 -5.15
N SER A 284 -11.08 11.13 -4.12
CA SER A 284 -11.03 12.07 -2.99
C SER A 284 -9.67 12.05 -2.31
N ASP A 285 -9.10 10.87 -2.08
CA ASP A 285 -7.79 10.71 -1.43
C ASP A 285 -6.64 11.19 -2.32
N ALA A 286 -6.73 11.00 -3.63
CA ALA A 286 -5.76 11.56 -4.56
C ALA A 286 -5.76 13.10 -4.52
N VAL A 287 -6.96 13.72 -4.52
CA VAL A 287 -7.12 15.18 -4.38
C VAL A 287 -6.63 15.69 -3.04
N LYS A 288 -6.99 15.03 -1.93
CA LYS A 288 -6.51 15.36 -0.58
C LYS A 288 -5.00 15.27 -0.47
N SER A 289 -4.40 14.23 -1.05
CA SER A 289 -2.96 14.03 -1.09
C SER A 289 -2.25 15.17 -1.83
N PHE A 290 -2.78 15.58 -2.98
CA PHE A 290 -2.26 16.73 -3.73
C PHE A 290 -2.33 18.01 -2.91
N VAL A 291 -3.47 18.33 -2.31
CA VAL A 291 -3.69 19.52 -1.47
C VAL A 291 -2.73 19.51 -0.26
N SER A 292 -2.60 18.37 0.41
CA SER A 292 -1.68 18.21 1.56
C SER A 292 -0.23 18.44 1.15
N THR A 293 0.20 17.86 0.03
CA THR A 293 1.58 18.02 -0.47
C THR A 293 1.85 19.45 -0.92
N TYR A 294 0.88 20.09 -1.58
CA TYR A 294 0.98 21.51 -1.93
C TYR A 294 1.14 22.39 -0.68
N ASN A 295 0.34 22.17 0.35
CA ASN A 295 0.43 22.89 1.61
C ASN A 295 1.78 22.64 2.30
N THR A 296 2.33 21.44 2.23
CA THR A 296 3.66 21.10 2.74
C THR A 296 4.75 21.93 2.05
N VAL A 297 4.72 22.00 0.70
CA VAL A 297 5.67 22.83 -0.07
C VAL A 297 5.55 24.28 0.35
N ARG A 298 4.34 24.82 0.46
CA ARG A 298 4.10 26.21 0.89
C ARG A 298 4.65 26.48 2.29
N THR A 299 4.44 25.57 3.23
CA THR A 299 4.94 25.68 4.60
C THR A 299 6.46 25.66 4.64
N GLN A 300 7.09 24.75 3.89
CA GLN A 300 8.55 24.66 3.81
C GLN A 300 9.16 25.93 3.19
N ILE A 301 8.57 26.45 2.11
CA ILE A 301 8.99 27.72 1.52
C ILE A 301 8.88 28.85 2.55
N ALA A 302 7.77 28.94 3.29
CA ALA A 302 7.58 29.95 4.31
C ALA A 302 8.65 29.85 5.42
N GLN A 303 8.97 28.64 5.88
CA GLN A 303 10.01 28.40 6.88
C GLN A 303 11.40 28.77 6.38
N LEU A 304 11.74 28.40 5.14
CA LEU A 304 13.05 28.66 4.53
C LEU A 304 13.27 30.15 4.18
N THR A 305 12.19 30.92 4.06
CA THR A 305 12.23 32.35 3.71
C THR A 305 11.77 33.27 4.84
N ALA A 306 11.48 32.71 6.02
CA ALA A 306 11.01 33.50 7.16
C ALA A 306 12.07 34.48 7.64
N TYR A 307 11.59 35.62 8.16
CA TYR A 307 12.40 36.59 8.91
C TYR A 307 11.81 36.71 10.33
N ASP A 308 12.64 36.42 11.32
CA ASP A 308 12.28 36.64 12.74
C ASP A 308 12.69 38.03 13.19
N ALA A 309 11.72 38.94 13.23
CA ALA A 309 11.97 40.31 13.64
C ALA A 309 12.36 40.45 15.13
N GLY A 310 12.03 39.46 15.98
CA GLY A 310 12.38 39.48 17.41
C GLY A 310 13.83 39.09 17.67
N LYS A 311 14.44 38.37 16.75
CA LYS A 311 15.85 37.93 16.83
C LYS A 311 16.74 38.54 15.76
N GLU A 312 16.16 39.39 14.89
CA GLU A 312 16.83 39.98 13.73
C GLU A 312 17.51 38.92 12.84
N GLN A 313 16.94 37.70 12.82
CA GLN A 313 17.48 36.57 12.07
C GLN A 313 16.65 36.28 10.83
N SER A 314 17.34 36.17 9.69
CA SER A 314 16.76 35.70 8.45
C SER A 314 17.00 34.22 8.26
N SER A 315 15.99 33.50 7.75
CA SER A 315 16.15 32.11 7.28
C SER A 315 17.12 32.06 6.11
N VAL A 316 17.61 30.86 5.83
CA VAL A 316 18.72 30.58 4.91
C VAL A 316 18.46 31.06 3.48
N LEU A 317 17.19 31.05 3.03
CA LEU A 317 16.77 31.46 1.68
C LEU A 317 15.93 32.76 1.67
N THR A 318 16.02 33.56 2.72
CA THR A 318 15.34 34.87 2.77
C THR A 318 15.81 35.76 1.64
N GLY A 319 14.88 36.26 0.81
CA GLY A 319 15.21 37.14 -0.32
C GLY A 319 15.67 36.40 -1.59
N ASP A 320 15.73 35.07 -1.58
CA ASP A 320 16.18 34.30 -2.74
C ASP A 320 15.23 34.41 -3.94
N ALA A 321 15.78 34.71 -5.10
CA ALA A 321 15.03 34.94 -6.33
C ALA A 321 14.45 33.61 -6.89
N THR A 322 15.18 32.50 -6.76
CA THR A 322 14.74 31.19 -7.23
C THR A 322 13.52 30.73 -6.47
N VAL A 323 13.55 30.86 -5.15
CA VAL A 323 12.40 30.50 -4.30
C VAL A 323 11.18 31.36 -4.62
N ARG A 324 11.38 32.64 -4.92
CA ARG A 324 10.29 33.55 -5.35
C ARG A 324 9.69 33.13 -6.68
N THR A 325 10.53 32.71 -7.63
CA THR A 325 10.07 32.16 -8.91
C THR A 325 9.22 30.90 -8.73
N VAL A 326 9.67 30.00 -7.85
CA VAL A 326 8.90 28.78 -7.50
C VAL A 326 7.56 29.14 -6.84
N GLN A 327 7.54 30.11 -5.94
CA GLN A 327 6.29 30.58 -5.31
C GLN A 327 5.28 31.10 -6.35
N ASN A 328 5.76 31.90 -7.31
CA ASN A 328 4.93 32.46 -8.36
C ASN A 328 4.43 31.36 -9.31
N ALA A 329 5.28 30.38 -9.68
CA ALA A 329 4.90 29.25 -10.50
C ALA A 329 3.83 28.38 -9.80
N LEU A 330 3.98 28.11 -8.52
CA LEU A 330 2.99 27.36 -7.72
C LEU A 330 1.65 28.10 -7.64
N ALA A 331 1.67 29.41 -7.45
CA ALA A 331 0.45 30.23 -7.42
C ALA A 331 -0.22 30.31 -8.80
N GLY A 332 0.57 30.29 -9.88
CA GLY A 332 0.09 30.26 -11.25
C GLY A 332 -0.55 28.91 -11.63
N ALA A 333 0.07 27.80 -11.21
CA ALA A 333 -0.40 26.45 -11.51
C ALA A 333 -1.83 26.18 -10.99
N LEU A 334 -2.22 26.77 -9.85
CA LEU A 334 -3.57 26.64 -9.30
C LEU A 334 -4.64 27.50 -10.02
N ARG A 335 -4.21 28.38 -10.93
CA ARG A 335 -5.13 29.26 -11.69
C ARG A 335 -5.42 28.77 -13.10
N VAL A 336 -4.94 27.57 -13.45
CA VAL A 336 -5.15 27.02 -14.79
C VAL A 336 -6.64 26.70 -14.96
N LEU A 337 -7.23 27.30 -15.98
CA LEU A 337 -8.58 27.02 -16.44
C LEU A 337 -8.54 25.78 -17.33
N ALA A 338 -9.33 24.77 -17.05
CA ALA A 338 -9.54 23.64 -17.95
C ALA A 338 -10.62 24.01 -18.96
N PRO A 339 -10.30 24.16 -20.27
CA PRO A 339 -11.33 24.45 -21.26
C PRO A 339 -12.16 23.19 -21.53
N GLY A 340 -13.48 23.27 -21.36
CA GLY A 340 -14.42 22.30 -21.95
C GLY A 340 -15.22 21.39 -21.01
N GLY A 341 -15.46 21.79 -19.77
CA GLY A 341 -16.35 21.04 -18.87
C GLY A 341 -17.15 21.94 -17.91
N ASP A 342 -18.12 21.38 -17.22
CA ASP A 342 -18.91 22.07 -16.18
C ASP A 342 -18.04 22.51 -14.98
N LEU A 343 -16.84 21.93 -14.84
CA LEU A 343 -15.84 22.24 -13.81
C LEU A 343 -14.65 22.90 -14.51
N SER A 344 -14.57 24.22 -14.46
CA SER A 344 -13.54 24.99 -15.14
C SER A 344 -12.39 25.40 -14.22
N THR A 345 -12.59 25.41 -12.92
CA THR A 345 -11.61 25.85 -11.93
C THR A 345 -11.44 24.84 -10.79
N LEU A 346 -10.29 24.89 -10.11
CA LEU A 346 -10.08 24.11 -8.87
C LEU A 346 -11.09 24.50 -7.77
N GLN A 347 -11.63 25.70 -7.82
CA GLN A 347 -12.68 26.15 -6.92
C GLN A 347 -13.99 25.37 -7.11
N ASP A 348 -14.30 25.00 -8.36
CA ASP A 348 -15.46 24.17 -8.68
C ASP A 348 -15.31 22.75 -8.13
N LEU A 349 -14.06 22.29 -7.93
CA LEU A 349 -13.73 21.04 -7.26
C LEU A 349 -13.68 21.17 -5.72
N GLY A 350 -14.05 22.34 -5.17
CA GLY A 350 -14.02 22.60 -3.75
C GLY A 350 -12.61 22.90 -3.19
N ILE A 351 -11.63 23.18 -4.04
CA ILE A 351 -10.27 23.55 -3.62
C ILE A 351 -10.17 25.07 -3.62
N SER A 352 -10.16 25.68 -2.44
CA SER A 352 -9.98 27.12 -2.28
C SER A 352 -8.62 27.45 -1.66
N THR A 353 -8.07 28.61 -2.03
CA THR A 353 -6.86 29.15 -1.41
C THR A 353 -7.24 30.18 -0.37
N SER A 354 -6.87 29.99 0.89
CA SER A 354 -7.10 31.00 1.92
C SER A 354 -5.81 31.82 2.14
N THR A 355 -5.98 33.16 2.23
CA THR A 355 -4.93 34.06 2.68
C THR A 355 -5.08 34.25 4.19
N THR A 356 -4.59 33.32 4.99
CA THR A 356 -4.60 33.51 6.44
C THR A 356 -3.18 33.72 6.94
N SER A 357 -2.89 34.97 7.32
CA SER A 357 -1.75 35.29 8.15
C SER A 357 -1.94 34.69 9.54
N LYS A 358 -1.00 33.86 9.99
CA LYS A 358 -0.82 33.39 11.37
C LYS A 358 -2.10 32.98 12.12
N ALA A 359 -2.45 31.73 12.04
CA ALA A 359 -2.86 30.94 13.20
C ALA A 359 -2.61 29.47 12.87
N VAL A 360 -1.86 28.77 13.68
CA VAL A 360 -1.82 27.31 13.71
C VAL A 360 -3.19 26.87 14.23
N CYS A 361 -4.11 26.61 13.34
CA CYS A 361 -5.30 25.84 13.64
C CYS A 361 -5.08 24.44 13.09
N SER A 362 -4.85 23.51 13.98
CA SER A 362 -4.99 22.08 13.67
C SER A 362 -6.33 21.84 13.00
N PRO A 363 -6.41 21.17 11.84
CA PRO A 363 -7.68 20.75 11.30
C PRO A 363 -8.22 19.66 12.22
N GLN A 364 -9.19 19.99 13.06
CA GLN A 364 -10.07 18.98 13.60
C GLN A 364 -10.91 18.45 12.44
N LEU A 365 -10.60 17.25 12.00
CA LEU A 365 -11.53 16.41 11.27
C LEU A 365 -12.69 16.07 12.25
N SER A 366 -13.70 16.89 12.28
CA SER A 366 -14.99 16.49 12.85
C SER A 366 -15.56 15.42 11.91
N GLY A 367 -15.76 14.24 12.48
CA GLY A 367 -16.22 13.05 11.79
C GLY A 367 -17.53 13.29 11.04
N VAL A 368 -17.59 12.73 9.86
CA VAL A 368 -18.84 12.32 9.26
C VAL A 368 -19.18 10.97 9.93
N GLU A 369 -19.84 11.03 11.07
CA GLU A 369 -20.61 9.91 11.56
C GLU A 369 -21.79 9.73 10.62
N GLY A 370 -21.83 8.59 9.95
CA GLY A 370 -22.99 8.13 9.23
C GLY A 370 -24.09 7.87 10.22
N ASP A 371 -25.09 8.72 10.21
CA ASP A 371 -26.37 8.47 10.86
C ASP A 371 -27.09 7.34 10.12
N SER A 372 -27.01 6.13 10.65
CA SER A 372 -27.90 5.04 10.32
C SER A 372 -29.14 5.14 11.20
N THR A 373 -30.09 5.94 10.79
CA THR A 373 -31.45 5.87 11.35
C THR A 373 -32.17 4.67 10.76
N ASP A 374 -32.19 3.59 11.51
CA ASP A 374 -33.19 2.56 11.38
C ASP A 374 -34.49 3.08 12.01
N GLY A 375 -35.53 3.21 11.18
CA GLY A 375 -36.83 3.58 11.63
C GLY A 375 -37.58 2.37 12.14
N THR A 376 -38.18 2.53 13.29
CA THR A 376 -39.50 2.06 13.67
C THR A 376 -39.71 2.25 15.16
N ASP A 377 -40.55 3.19 15.57
CA ASP A 377 -41.71 2.91 16.39
C ASP A 377 -42.60 4.17 16.54
N PRO A 378 -43.92 4.11 16.25
CA PRO A 378 -44.86 5.18 16.52
C PRO A 378 -45.56 4.92 17.87
N HIS A 379 -45.54 5.87 18.75
CA HIS A 379 -46.47 6.17 19.84
C HIS A 379 -45.76 6.71 21.09
N ARG A 380 -45.77 8.01 21.28
CA ARG A 380 -46.37 8.60 22.49
C ARG A 380 -46.35 10.13 22.47
N ALA A 381 -47.52 10.66 22.43
CA ALA A 381 -47.78 12.05 22.77
C ALA A 381 -47.72 12.23 24.29
N SER A 382 -47.08 13.30 24.77
CA SER A 382 -47.60 14.09 25.91
C SER A 382 -46.83 15.41 26.05
N THR A 383 -47.54 16.44 25.91
CA THR A 383 -47.57 17.80 26.48
C THR A 383 -46.68 18.05 27.68
N SER A 384 -45.90 19.14 27.64
CA SER A 384 -45.97 20.21 28.63
C SER A 384 -45.05 21.38 28.29
N ALA A 385 -45.55 22.57 28.64
CA ALA A 385 -45.15 23.92 28.25
C ALA A 385 -43.96 24.49 29.07
N PRO A 386 -43.53 25.71 28.77
CA PRO A 386 -42.20 26.27 29.01
C PRO A 386 -42.10 27.08 30.30
N ALA A 387 -40.89 27.30 30.82
CA ALA A 387 -40.58 28.42 31.73
C ALA A 387 -39.06 28.56 31.90
N PRO A 388 -38.57 29.68 32.49
CA PRO A 388 -38.28 30.94 31.83
C PRO A 388 -36.75 31.30 32.01
N MET A 389 -36.33 32.37 31.31
CA MET A 389 -35.00 33.01 31.47
C MET A 389 -34.82 33.67 32.84
N PRO A 390 -33.58 33.91 33.26
CA PRO A 390 -33.21 35.15 33.93
C PRO A 390 -32.09 35.93 33.20
N SER A 391 -32.43 37.11 32.90
CA SER A 391 -31.91 38.49 33.10
C SER A 391 -30.41 38.68 33.28
N ARG A 392 -29.89 39.51 32.37
CA ARG A 392 -28.95 40.65 32.50
C ARG A 392 -28.10 40.78 33.78
N SER A 393 -26.80 40.91 33.56
CA SER A 393 -26.06 41.98 34.26
C SER A 393 -25.01 42.60 33.32
N THR A 394 -25.15 43.88 33.18
CA THR A 394 -24.26 44.89 32.60
C THR A 394 -23.14 45.19 33.56
N GLU A 395 -21.92 45.27 33.08
CA GLU A 395 -21.01 46.39 33.41
C GLU A 395 -19.71 46.37 32.59
N PRO A 396 -19.16 47.56 32.33
CA PRO A 396 -18.13 47.76 31.35
C PRO A 396 -16.73 47.93 32.01
N CYS A 397 -15.68 47.43 31.42
CA CYS A 397 -14.31 47.83 31.78
C CYS A 397 -13.60 48.48 30.62
N ARG A 398 -13.18 49.67 30.96
CA ARG A 398 -12.46 50.71 30.22
C ARG A 398 -11.14 50.19 29.62
N MET A 399 -10.87 50.71 28.43
CA MET A 399 -9.54 50.79 27.83
C MET A 399 -8.54 51.56 28.67
N PRO A 400 -7.22 51.35 28.39
CA PRO A 400 -6.50 52.45 27.78
C PRO A 400 -5.77 52.09 26.50
N CYS A 401 -5.85 52.97 25.54
CA CYS A 401 -5.00 53.11 24.37
C CYS A 401 -3.54 53.25 24.74
N ARG A 402 -2.65 52.52 24.09
CA ARG A 402 -1.35 53.05 23.67
C ARG A 402 -0.73 52.28 22.50
N GLN A 403 -0.43 53.08 21.49
CA GLN A 403 0.66 53.02 20.52
C GLN A 403 0.71 51.88 19.47
N ARG A 404 0.46 52.32 18.23
CA ARG A 404 0.85 51.64 16.97
C ARG A 404 2.37 51.42 16.93
N PRO A 405 2.81 50.26 16.50
CA PRO A 405 4.03 50.13 15.70
C PRO A 405 3.70 49.88 14.23
N ARG A 406 4.60 50.34 13.42
CA ARG A 406 4.59 50.46 11.97
C ARG A 406 4.42 49.12 11.24
N ARG A 407 3.75 49.20 10.09
CA ARG A 407 3.60 48.23 9.00
C ARG A 407 4.75 47.22 8.88
N ALA A 408 4.47 45.97 9.19
CA ALA A 408 5.17 44.82 8.60
C ALA A 408 4.33 44.32 7.42
N THR A 409 4.94 44.24 6.28
CA THR A 409 4.34 43.63 5.09
C THR A 409 3.93 42.19 5.38
N PRO A 410 2.68 41.78 5.08
CA PRO A 410 2.26 40.42 5.35
C PRO A 410 2.86 39.46 4.32
N THR A 411 3.67 38.54 4.79
CA THR A 411 3.96 37.32 4.02
C THR A 411 2.67 36.50 4.01
N SER A 412 1.92 36.56 2.92
CA SER A 412 0.69 35.76 2.76
C SER A 412 1.05 34.30 2.60
N THR A 413 0.81 33.52 3.63
CA THR A 413 0.84 32.07 3.53
C THR A 413 -0.53 31.62 2.98
N THR A 414 -0.58 31.22 1.72
CA THR A 414 -1.79 30.67 1.10
C THR A 414 -1.92 29.22 1.51
N THR A 415 -2.93 28.90 2.28
CA THR A 415 -3.29 27.50 2.64
C THR A 415 -4.46 27.07 1.76
N VAL A 416 -4.32 25.94 1.09
CA VAL A 416 -5.39 25.33 0.29
C VAL A 416 -6.29 24.52 1.21
N ARG A 417 -7.57 24.85 1.25
CA ARG A 417 -8.60 24.13 2.01
C ARG A 417 -9.53 23.43 1.04
N LEU A 418 -9.82 22.18 1.29
CA LEU A 418 -10.82 21.40 0.57
C LEU A 418 -12.18 21.64 1.22
N THR A 419 -13.13 22.23 0.50
CA THR A 419 -14.54 22.25 0.88
C THR A 419 -15.32 21.40 -0.12
N MET A 420 -15.94 20.31 0.35
CA MET A 420 -16.82 19.51 -0.49
C MET A 420 -18.22 20.12 -0.48
N PRO A 421 -18.87 20.28 -1.62
CA PRO A 421 -20.30 20.64 -1.62
C PRO A 421 -21.10 19.45 -1.06
N ALA A 422 -22.10 19.76 -0.24
CA ALA A 422 -23.06 18.79 0.23
C ALA A 422 -23.77 18.16 -0.98
N GLY A 423 -23.64 16.83 -1.11
CA GLY A 423 -24.17 16.13 -2.27
C GLY A 423 -25.67 16.24 -2.34
N THR A 424 -26.15 16.69 -3.46
CA THR A 424 -27.50 16.37 -3.95
C THR A 424 -27.43 14.96 -4.50
N GLN A 425 -28.09 14.04 -3.82
CA GLN A 425 -28.35 12.70 -4.37
C GLN A 425 -29.36 12.79 -5.52
N PRO A 426 -29.21 11.97 -6.55
CA PRO A 426 -30.35 11.57 -7.40
C PRO A 426 -31.18 10.48 -6.73
#